data_bc895a74c53f621de80346bc588e6a46
#
_entry.id   bc895a74c53f621de80346bc588e6a46
#
_cell.length_a   1.000
_cell.length_b   1.000
_cell.length_c   1.000
_cell.angle_alpha   90.00
_cell.angle_beta   90.00
_cell.angle_gamma   90.00
#
_symmetry.space_group_name_H-M   'P 1'
#
loop_
_entity.id
_entity.type
_entity.pdbx_description
1 polymer ?
#
loop_
_entity_poly.entity_id
_entity_poly.type
_entity_poly.pdbx_seq_one_letter_code
_entity_poly.pdbx_strand_id
1 'polypeptide(L)'
;MTSKQRAYLKGLAMTMDPIFQIGKSSLTPELTAAVAEALEARELIKLNILKNCVDDGNELAAVLAERTHAQVVQVIGKKIVLYKPAKDESRRKIVLPD
;
A
#
# COMPACT_ATOMS: atom_id res chain seq x y z
N MET A 1 -8.93 -11.57 0.43
CA MET A 1 -9.63 -10.46 -0.26
C MET A 1 -10.31 -10.98 -1.52
N THR A 2 -11.58 -10.69 -1.68
CA THR A 2 -12.32 -11.09 -2.89
C THR A 2 -12.04 -10.14 -4.05
N SER A 3 -12.37 -10.57 -5.28
CA SER A 3 -12.23 -9.71 -6.45
C SER A 3 -13.09 -8.44 -6.33
N LYS A 4 -14.28 -8.58 -5.75
CA LYS A 4 -15.18 -7.45 -5.52
C LYS A 4 -14.57 -6.43 -4.53
N GLN A 5 -13.98 -6.94 -3.45
CA GLN A 5 -13.31 -6.09 -2.46
C GLN A 5 -12.10 -5.38 -3.05
N ARG A 6 -11.31 -6.11 -3.85
CA ARG A 6 -10.14 -5.53 -4.53
C ARG A 6 -10.56 -4.42 -5.50
N ALA A 7 -11.62 -4.64 -6.27
CA ALA A 7 -12.14 -3.64 -7.21
C ALA A 7 -12.60 -2.38 -6.46
N TYR A 8 -13.25 -2.56 -5.33
CA TYR A 8 -13.69 -1.44 -4.49
C TYR A 8 -12.49 -0.60 -4.02
N LEU A 9 -11.45 -1.28 -3.51
CA LEU A 9 -10.25 -0.59 -3.03
C LEU A 9 -9.49 0.10 -4.16
N LYS A 10 -9.43 -0.50 -5.35
CA LYS A 10 -8.83 0.14 -6.53
C LYS A 10 -9.57 1.44 -6.86
N GLY A 11 -10.90 1.41 -6.77
CA GLY A 11 -11.72 2.60 -7.02
C GLY A 11 -11.41 3.72 -6.04
N LEU A 12 -11.29 3.39 -4.75
CA LEU A 12 -10.92 4.39 -3.74
C LEU A 12 -9.53 4.96 -4.00
N ALA A 13 -8.60 4.11 -4.41
CA ALA A 13 -7.21 4.52 -4.62
C ALA A 13 -7.03 5.38 -5.88
N MET A 14 -7.95 5.31 -6.82
CA MET A 14 -7.84 6.02 -8.10
C MET A 14 -7.63 7.52 -7.95
N THR A 15 -8.27 8.14 -6.96
CA THR A 15 -8.16 9.58 -6.70
C THR A 15 -7.20 9.93 -5.59
N MET A 16 -6.52 8.93 -5.00
CA MET A 16 -5.57 9.18 -3.93
C MET A 16 -4.20 9.55 -4.48
N ASP A 17 -3.52 10.44 -3.77
CA ASP A 17 -2.14 10.77 -4.08
C ASP A 17 -1.19 9.81 -3.35
N PRO A 18 -0.02 9.49 -3.96
CA PRO A 18 1.00 8.72 -3.26
C PRO A 18 1.52 9.51 -2.06
N ILE A 19 1.66 8.82 -0.92
CA ILE A 19 2.18 9.45 0.30
C ILE A 19 3.62 9.06 0.59
N PHE A 20 4.17 8.09 -0.13
CA PHE A 20 5.57 7.68 -0.02
C PHE A 20 6.21 7.56 -1.40
N GLN A 21 7.53 7.75 -1.42
CA GLN A 21 8.34 7.59 -2.62
C GLN A 21 9.38 6.51 -2.36
N ILE A 22 9.54 5.59 -3.31
CA ILE A 22 10.58 4.56 -3.24
C ILE A 22 11.66 4.94 -4.24
N GLY A 23 12.83 5.33 -3.73
CA GLY A 23 13.92 5.82 -4.55
C GLY A 23 15.08 4.84 -4.65
N LYS A 24 16.28 5.37 -4.85
CA LYS A 24 17.51 4.61 -5.08
C LYS A 24 17.81 3.59 -3.98
N SER A 25 17.53 3.92 -2.74
CA SER A 25 17.76 3.03 -1.59
C SER A 25 16.74 1.90 -1.49
N SER A 26 15.75 1.88 -2.37
CA SER A 26 14.69 0.87 -2.38
C SER A 26 13.97 0.80 -1.02
N LEU A 27 13.72 -0.41 -0.51
CA LEU A 27 13.04 -0.57 0.77
C LEU A 27 14.04 -0.47 1.92
N THR A 28 13.88 0.53 2.76
CA THR A 28 14.70 0.70 3.97
C THR A 28 13.86 0.34 5.20
N PRO A 29 14.50 0.04 6.35
CA PRO A 29 13.74 -0.19 7.58
C PRO A 29 12.89 1.01 7.97
N GLU A 30 13.39 2.22 7.73
CA GLU A 30 12.67 3.46 8.04
C GLU A 30 11.41 3.60 7.19
N LEU A 31 11.52 3.30 5.89
CA LEU A 31 10.37 3.35 4.99
C LEU A 31 9.33 2.30 5.38
N THR A 32 9.79 1.07 5.67
CA THR A 32 8.91 -0.02 6.08
C THR A 32 8.14 0.34 7.35
N ALA A 33 8.83 0.92 8.33
CA ALA A 33 8.18 1.35 9.57
C ALA A 33 7.16 2.46 9.33
N ALA A 34 7.50 3.43 8.47
CA ALA A 34 6.61 4.53 8.14
C ALA A 34 5.35 4.02 7.41
N VAL A 35 5.52 3.05 6.52
CA VAL A 35 4.40 2.43 5.80
C VAL A 35 3.47 1.70 6.77
N ALA A 36 4.04 0.93 7.71
CA ALA A 36 3.24 0.22 8.71
C ALA A 36 2.41 1.19 9.55
N GLU A 37 3.02 2.30 9.95
CA GLU A 37 2.36 3.33 10.73
C GLU A 37 1.24 4.01 9.93
N ALA A 38 1.50 4.33 8.67
CA ALA A 38 0.50 4.94 7.80
C ALA A 38 -0.69 4.00 7.54
N LEU A 39 -0.44 2.70 7.40
CA LEU A 39 -1.50 1.71 7.23
C LEU A 39 -2.40 1.65 8.46
N GLU A 40 -1.82 1.74 9.67
CA GLU A 40 -2.62 1.75 10.88
C GLU A 40 -3.52 2.99 10.97
N ALA A 41 -3.03 4.13 10.48
CA ALA A 41 -3.77 5.39 10.51
C ALA A 41 -4.78 5.51 9.37
N ARG A 42 -4.47 5.00 8.17
CA ARG A 42 -5.25 5.26 6.96
C ARG A 42 -5.88 4.04 6.32
N GLU A 43 -5.40 2.84 6.62
CA GLU A 43 -5.81 1.55 6.08
C GLU A 43 -5.50 1.34 4.58
N LEU A 44 -5.65 2.35 3.75
CA LEU A 44 -5.37 2.29 2.31
C LEU A 44 -4.37 3.38 1.97
N ILE A 45 -3.24 2.98 1.37
CA ILE A 45 -2.18 3.93 0.99
C ILE A 45 -1.68 3.65 -0.40
N LYS A 46 -1.08 4.66 -0.99
CA LYS A 46 -0.49 4.59 -2.33
C LYS A 46 0.96 5.06 -2.25
N LEU A 47 1.85 4.33 -2.92
CA LEU A 47 3.27 4.66 -3.00
C LEU A 47 3.65 4.88 -4.47
N ASN A 48 4.67 5.71 -4.69
CA ASN A 48 5.21 5.96 -6.02
C ASN A 48 6.65 5.47 -6.09
N ILE A 49 6.99 4.76 -7.17
CA ILE A 49 8.34 4.28 -7.42
C ILE A 49 9.05 5.30 -8.30
N LEU A 50 10.14 5.87 -7.80
CA LEU A 50 10.92 6.87 -8.52
C LEU A 50 11.77 6.21 -9.62
N LYS A 51 12.15 6.99 -10.61
CA LYS A 51 12.95 6.50 -11.75
C LYS A 51 14.30 5.93 -11.35
N ASN A 52 14.86 6.40 -10.25
CA ASN A 52 16.17 5.92 -9.79
C ASN A 52 16.09 4.62 -8.97
N CYS A 53 14.90 4.10 -8.76
CA CYS A 53 14.72 2.78 -8.15
C CYS A 53 14.73 1.74 -9.29
N VAL A 54 15.63 0.78 -9.21
CA VAL A 54 15.81 -0.25 -10.27
C VAL A 54 15.02 -1.53 -9.99
N ASP A 55 14.44 -1.64 -8.82
CA ASP A 55 13.73 -2.86 -8.42
C ASP A 55 12.34 -2.95 -9.06
N ASP A 56 11.90 -4.18 -9.30
CA ASP A 56 10.60 -4.45 -9.87
C ASP A 56 9.47 -4.08 -8.89
N GLY A 57 8.46 -3.37 -9.41
CA GLY A 57 7.33 -2.92 -8.60
C GLY A 57 6.53 -4.04 -7.94
N ASN A 58 6.36 -5.16 -8.63
CA ASN A 58 5.65 -6.31 -8.07
C ASN A 58 6.43 -6.94 -6.92
N GLU A 59 7.75 -7.04 -7.04
CA GLU A 59 8.60 -7.55 -5.97
C GLU A 59 8.60 -6.61 -4.77
N LEU A 60 8.72 -5.31 -5.02
CA LEU A 60 8.67 -4.30 -3.96
C LEU A 60 7.36 -4.39 -3.18
N ALA A 61 6.25 -4.47 -3.90
CA ALA A 61 4.93 -4.55 -3.28
C ALA A 61 4.79 -5.81 -2.43
N ALA A 62 5.24 -6.96 -2.95
CA ALA A 62 5.16 -8.24 -2.24
C ALA A 62 5.97 -8.22 -0.94
N VAL A 63 7.20 -7.73 -1.00
CA VAL A 63 8.08 -7.65 0.18
C VAL A 63 7.49 -6.68 1.21
N LEU A 64 7.05 -5.52 0.76
CA LEU A 64 6.49 -4.50 1.65
C LEU A 64 5.21 -4.98 2.33
N ALA A 65 4.33 -5.65 1.56
CA ALA A 65 3.10 -6.22 2.10
C ALA A 65 3.41 -7.31 3.14
N GLU A 66 4.40 -8.16 2.88
CA GLU A 66 4.80 -9.21 3.84
C GLU A 66 5.31 -8.59 5.14
N ARG A 67 6.20 -7.61 5.04
CA ARG A 67 6.81 -6.97 6.22
C ARG A 67 5.80 -6.19 7.06
N THR A 68 4.77 -5.63 6.45
CA THR A 68 3.78 -4.82 7.14
C THR A 68 2.48 -5.58 7.42
N HIS A 69 2.40 -6.85 7.00
CA HIS A 69 1.19 -7.68 7.09
C HIS A 69 0.00 -7.06 6.35
N ALA A 70 0.30 -6.38 5.26
CA ALA A 70 -0.71 -5.76 4.40
C ALA A 70 -1.03 -6.64 3.21
N GLN A 71 -2.02 -6.24 2.44
CA GLN A 71 -2.37 -6.88 1.18
C GLN A 71 -2.08 -5.94 0.03
N VAL A 72 -1.53 -6.50 -1.06
CA VAL A 72 -1.32 -5.74 -2.28
C VAL A 72 -2.66 -5.62 -3.00
N VAL A 73 -3.13 -4.40 -3.16
CA VAL A 73 -4.37 -4.13 -3.90
C VAL A 73 -4.08 -4.05 -5.39
N GLN A 74 -3.03 -3.33 -5.74
CA GLN A 74 -2.70 -3.07 -7.13
C GLN A 74 -1.25 -2.65 -7.28
N VAL A 75 -0.62 -3.08 -8.38
CA VAL A 75 0.65 -2.53 -8.85
C VAL A 75 0.40 -2.12 -10.29
N ILE A 76 0.46 -0.84 -10.58
CA ILE A 76 0.22 -0.32 -11.92
C ILE A 76 1.26 0.74 -12.26
N GLY A 77 2.04 0.50 -13.32
CA GLY A 77 3.14 1.38 -13.67
C GLY A 77 4.10 1.53 -12.50
N LYS A 78 4.30 2.76 -12.07
CA LYS A 78 5.18 3.10 -10.94
C LYS A 78 4.40 3.33 -9.64
N LYS A 79 3.18 2.83 -9.53
CA LYS A 79 2.34 3.01 -8.35
C LYS A 79 2.05 1.67 -7.68
N ILE A 80 2.08 1.67 -6.34
CA ILE A 80 1.72 0.52 -5.52
C ILE A 80 0.59 0.95 -4.60
N VAL A 81 -0.43 0.12 -4.47
CA VAL A 81 -1.54 0.35 -3.54
C VAL A 81 -1.59 -0.80 -2.54
N LEU A 82 -1.53 -0.47 -1.26
CA LEU A 82 -1.57 -1.44 -0.17
C LEU A 82 -2.77 -1.17 0.73
N TYR A 83 -3.31 -2.24 1.30
CA TYR A 83 -4.43 -2.18 2.23
C TYR A 83 -4.18 -3.05 3.44
N LYS A 84 -4.52 -2.54 4.61
CA LYS A 84 -4.53 -3.30 5.85
C LYS A 84 -5.57 -2.68 6.78
N PRO A 85 -6.56 -3.48 7.27
CA PRO A 85 -7.50 -2.91 8.25
C PRO A 85 -6.76 -2.53 9.52
N ALA A 86 -7.13 -1.40 10.12
CA ALA A 86 -6.53 -0.95 11.36
C ALA A 86 -6.73 -2.00 12.45
N LYS A 87 -5.72 -2.23 13.29
CA LYS A 87 -5.82 -3.18 14.40
C LYS A 87 -6.88 -2.74 15.40
N ASP A 88 -6.92 -1.44 15.66
CA ASP A 88 -7.94 -0.85 16.53
C ASP A 88 -9.21 -0.65 15.72
N GLU A 89 -10.24 -1.43 16.02
CA GLU A 89 -11.51 -1.38 15.30
C GLU A 89 -12.14 0.02 15.29
N SER A 90 -11.90 0.81 16.32
CA SER A 90 -12.43 2.17 16.39
C SER A 90 -11.81 3.10 15.36
N ARG A 91 -10.66 2.73 14.79
CA ARG A 91 -9.98 3.50 13.74
C ARG A 91 -10.32 3.04 12.33
N ARG A 92 -11.07 1.96 12.20
CA ARG A 92 -11.43 1.43 10.87
C ARG A 92 -12.38 2.36 10.16
N LYS A 93 -11.98 2.82 8.98
CA LYS A 93 -12.73 3.79 8.17
C LYS A 93 -13.32 3.17 6.92
N ILE A 94 -12.68 2.10 6.43
CA ILE A 94 -13.07 1.46 5.17
C ILE A 94 -13.94 0.25 5.48
N VAL A 95 -15.15 0.23 4.91
CA VAL A 95 -16.05 -0.91 5.01
C VAL A 95 -16.03 -1.60 3.66
N LEU A 96 -15.48 -2.82 3.64
CA LEU A 96 -15.39 -3.59 2.42
C LEU A 96 -16.74 -4.20 2.06
N PRO A 97 -17.07 -4.28 0.76
CA PRO A 97 -18.28 -4.98 0.33
C PRO A 97 -18.14 -6.49 0.56
N ASP A 98 -19.24 -7.14 0.76
CA ASP A 98 -19.31 -8.59 0.97
C ASP A 98 -19.02 -9.39 -0.30
#